data_e641f37488eb77acd3a49ebe8509865e
#
_entry.id   e641f37488eb77acd3a49ebe8509865e
#
_cell.length_a   1.000
_cell.length_b   1.000
_cell.length_c   1.000
_cell.angle_alpha   90.00
_cell.angle_beta   90.00
_cell.angle_gamma   90.00
#
_symmetry.space_group_name_H-M   'P 1'
#
loop_
_entity.id
_entity.type
_entity.pdbx_description
1 polymer ?
#
loop_
_entity_poly.entity_id
_entity_poly.type
_entity_poly.pdbx_seq_one_letter_code
_entity_poly.pdbx_strand_id
1 'polypeptide(L)'
;MSEEKKVIVDGQELEDVNGGYAGGGYYMTVGDCGGGYLALRPQPVWDQYHELGRMYPGNTVFTHGQTTRGTGLNGIPCTYTYVCFNGTWGWANSAFMR
;
A
#
# COMPACT_ATOMS: atom_id res chain seq x y z
N MET A 1 0.30 19.53 12.27
CA MET A 1 0.90 19.29 12.10
C MET A 1 1.09 19.15 12.08
N SER A 2 0.92 19.06 11.81
CA SER A 2 1.50 18.81 11.59
C SER A 2 1.51 18.58 11.43
N GLU A 3 1.64 18.08 11.25
CA GLU A 3 2.05 17.67 11.03
C GLU A 3 2.39 17.31 10.88
N GLU A 4 2.35 16.84 10.96
CA GLU A 4 2.92 16.21 10.77
C GLU A 4 2.77 15.55 10.70
N LYS A 5 2.63 15.17 10.76
CA LYS A 5 2.66 14.32 10.67
C LYS A 5 2.10 13.55 10.53
N LYS A 6 1.73 13.04 10.32
CA LYS A 6 1.39 12.04 9.95
C LYS A 6 0.40 11.76 9.58
N VAL A 7 -0.05 11.35 9.02
CA VAL A 7 -0.62 11.04 8.36
C VAL A 7 -1.36 10.34 8.41
N ILE A 8 -1.97 9.96 8.43
CA ILE A 8 -2.43 9.08 8.24
C ILE A 8 -3.29 9.03 7.81
N VAL A 9 -3.58 8.76 7.25
CA VAL A 9 -4.14 8.63 6.70
C VAL A 9 -4.95 8.13 6.76
N ASP A 10 -5.64 7.86 6.60
CA ASP A 10 -6.03 7.40 6.63
C ASP A 10 -6.05 6.92 7.08
N GLY A 11 -5.94 6.79 7.54
CA GLY A 11 -5.46 6.58 7.91
C GLY A 11 -4.75 6.86 8.53
N GLN A 12 -4.25 6.90 8.85
CA GLN A 12 -3.41 7.09 9.38
C GLN A 12 -2.90 8.13 9.71
N GLU A 13 -2.61 8.41 9.88
CA GLU A 13 -1.84 9.28 9.84
C GLU A 13 -1.19 9.71 9.58
N LEU A 14 -1.23 9.84 9.58
CA LEU A 14 -0.35 10.31 9.04
C LEU A 14 -0.03 11.34 9.27
N GLU A 15 0.38 11.38 9.62
CA GLU A 15 1.10 12.21 9.57
C GLU A 15 1.37 12.85 9.21
N ASP A 16 1.17 13.08 9.39
CA ASP A 16 1.80 13.78 8.95
C ASP A 16 2.05 14.30 8.72
N VAL A 17 1.91 14.37 8.68
CA VAL A 17 2.64 14.89 8.28
C VAL A 17 3.10 15.58 8.21
N ASN A 18 3.44 15.79 8.28
CA ASN A 18 4.20 16.33 7.88
C ASN A 18 4.75 16.50 7.73
N GLY A 19 5.11 16.47 7.97
CA GLY A 19 5.81 16.41 7.41
C GLY A 19 5.83 16.29 6.90
N GLY A 20 6.28 16.12 6.99
CA GLY A 20 6.42 15.76 5.92
C GLY A 20 5.41 15.44 5.16
N TYR A 21 4.84 15.43 5.32
CA TYR A 21 4.18 15.11 4.47
C TYR A 21 3.79 15.99 3.67
N ALA A 22 4.10 16.75 3.89
CA ALA A 22 3.57 17.63 3.04
C ALA A 22 3.89 17.28 1.64
N GLY A 23 2.98 16.89 0.94
CA GLY A 23 3.14 16.62 -0.44
C GLY A 23 4.17 15.55 -0.80
N GLY A 24 4.77 14.93 0.19
CA GLY A 24 5.74 13.88 -0.10
C GLY A 24 5.06 12.67 -0.68
N GLY A 25 5.76 11.98 -1.51
CA GLY A 25 5.24 10.76 -2.08
C GLY A 25 6.19 10.28 -3.16
N TYR A 26 6.04 9.02 -3.54
CA TYR A 26 6.92 8.44 -4.55
C TYR A 26 6.23 7.27 -5.21
N TYR A 27 6.81 6.83 -6.31
CA TYR A 27 6.28 5.70 -7.07
C TYR A 27 7.04 4.44 -6.70
N MET A 28 6.30 3.34 -6.62
CA MET A 28 6.87 2.02 -6.47
C MET A 28 6.48 1.18 -7.67
N THR A 29 7.25 0.15 -7.94
CA THR A 29 7.03 -0.75 -9.06
C THR A 29 6.67 -2.12 -8.52
N VAL A 30 5.61 -2.71 -9.07
CA VAL A 30 5.22 -4.07 -8.74
C VAL A 30 6.24 -5.03 -9.34
N GLY A 31 6.75 -5.92 -8.51
CA GLY A 31 7.73 -6.91 -8.94
C GLY A 31 7.10 -8.25 -9.26
N ASP A 32 7.93 -9.28 -9.29
CA ASP A 32 7.49 -10.64 -9.58
C ASP A 32 6.55 -11.13 -8.49
N CYS A 33 5.37 -11.58 -8.90
CA CYS A 33 4.33 -12.05 -7.99
C CYS A 33 4.12 -13.56 -8.14
N GLY A 34 5.15 -14.28 -8.54
CA GLY A 34 5.05 -15.73 -8.68
C GLY A 34 4.20 -16.18 -9.87
N GLY A 35 4.20 -15.38 -10.94
CA GLY A 35 3.42 -15.70 -12.13
C GLY A 35 1.98 -15.21 -12.09
N GLY A 36 1.60 -14.51 -11.02
CA GLY A 36 0.25 -14.01 -10.86
C GLY A 36 0.22 -12.49 -10.83
N TYR A 37 -0.57 -11.98 -9.93
CA TYR A 37 -0.73 -10.54 -9.77
C TYR A 37 -0.69 -10.18 -8.29
N LEU A 38 -0.49 -8.90 -8.02
CA LEU A 38 -0.56 -8.35 -6.68
C LEU A 38 -1.92 -7.68 -6.51
N ALA A 39 -2.70 -8.12 -5.55
CA ALA A 39 -4.03 -7.54 -5.34
C ALA A 39 -3.93 -6.22 -4.59
N LEU A 40 -4.74 -5.26 -5.02
CA LEU A 40 -4.98 -4.03 -4.27
C LEU A 40 -6.18 -4.30 -3.37
N ARG A 41 -6.02 -4.15 -2.06
CA ARG A 41 -7.01 -4.63 -1.11
C ARG A 41 -7.59 -3.50 -0.26
N PRO A 42 -8.85 -3.63 0.14
CA PRO A 42 -9.46 -2.61 1.03
C PRO A 42 -8.93 -2.69 2.45
N GLN A 43 -8.37 -3.83 2.84
CA GLN A 43 -7.85 -4.09 4.19
C GLN A 43 -6.48 -4.73 4.05
N PRO A 44 -5.58 -4.57 5.04
CA PRO A 44 -4.26 -5.22 4.99
C PRO A 44 -4.37 -6.70 5.38
N VAL A 45 -5.19 -7.42 4.64
CA VAL A 45 -5.48 -8.84 4.88
C VAL A 45 -5.65 -9.52 3.54
N TRP A 46 -5.02 -10.68 3.36
CA TRP A 46 -5.25 -11.47 2.17
C TRP A 46 -6.66 -12.07 2.22
N ASP A 47 -7.43 -11.83 1.17
CA ASP A 47 -8.80 -12.33 1.07
C ASP A 47 -9.12 -12.46 -0.40
N GLN A 48 -9.39 -13.69 -0.84
CA GLN A 48 -9.63 -13.93 -2.25
C GLN A 48 -10.91 -13.28 -2.79
N TYR A 49 -11.77 -12.81 -1.89
CA TYR A 49 -13.05 -12.20 -2.29
C TYR A 49 -13.04 -10.67 -2.28
N HIS A 50 -12.01 -10.06 -1.74
CA HIS A 50 -11.99 -8.60 -1.58
C HIS A 50 -10.74 -8.01 -2.21
N GLU A 51 -10.88 -7.69 -3.49
CA GLU A 51 -9.82 -7.03 -4.27
C GLU A 51 -10.39 -5.78 -4.91
N LEU A 52 -9.70 -4.66 -4.73
CA LEU A 52 -10.08 -3.42 -5.39
C LEU A 52 -9.49 -3.33 -6.80
N GLY A 53 -8.46 -4.08 -7.05
CA GLY A 53 -7.81 -4.11 -8.34
C GLY A 53 -6.70 -5.13 -8.38
N ARG A 54 -6.12 -5.32 -9.55
CA ARG A 54 -5.04 -6.27 -9.76
C ARG A 54 -3.88 -5.57 -10.43
N MET A 55 -2.71 -5.73 -9.83
CA MET A 55 -1.49 -5.11 -10.32
C MET A 55 -0.54 -6.19 -10.80
N TYR A 56 0.12 -5.94 -11.91
CA TYR A 56 0.98 -6.93 -12.53
C TYR A 56 2.43 -6.45 -12.50
N PRO A 57 3.39 -7.37 -12.58
CA PRO A 57 4.79 -6.97 -12.61
C PRO A 57 5.04 -5.86 -13.64
N GLY A 58 5.76 -4.83 -13.21
CA GLY A 58 6.02 -3.66 -14.06
C GLY A 58 5.05 -2.53 -13.88
N ASN A 59 3.89 -2.76 -13.25
CA ASN A 59 2.94 -1.68 -12.98
C ASN A 59 3.53 -0.73 -11.94
N THR A 60 3.15 0.54 -12.05
CA THR A 60 3.62 1.58 -11.14
C THR A 60 2.47 2.02 -10.25
N VAL A 61 2.76 2.19 -8.96
CA VAL A 61 1.79 2.68 -7.98
C VAL A 61 2.37 3.88 -7.27
N PHE A 62 1.50 4.73 -6.72
CA PHE A 62 1.93 5.90 -5.97
C PHE A 62 1.66 5.68 -4.49
N THR A 63 2.57 6.14 -3.64
CA THR A 63 2.41 6.00 -2.19
C THR A 63 3.00 7.18 -1.45
N HIS A 64 2.49 7.42 -0.25
CA HIS A 64 3.11 8.34 0.70
C HIS A 64 3.96 7.58 1.72
N GLY A 65 4.15 6.28 1.52
CA GLY A 65 5.01 5.49 2.38
C GLY A 65 4.33 4.94 3.62
N GLN A 66 3.01 5.03 3.70
CA GLN A 66 2.28 4.50 4.85
C GLN A 66 2.29 2.98 4.83
N THR A 67 2.68 2.37 5.94
CA THR A 67 2.74 0.92 6.04
C THR A 67 2.03 0.45 7.30
N THR A 68 1.60 -0.80 7.28
CA THR A 68 1.03 -1.45 8.45
C THR A 68 1.30 -2.94 8.40
N ARG A 69 1.26 -3.57 9.57
CA ARG A 69 1.34 -5.03 9.62
C ARG A 69 -0.05 -5.59 9.30
N GLY A 70 -0.06 -6.69 8.61
CA GLY A 70 -1.30 -7.36 8.28
C GLY A 70 -1.06 -8.85 8.09
N THR A 71 -2.00 -9.49 7.41
CA THR A 71 -1.99 -10.94 7.26
C THR A 71 -1.99 -11.30 5.78
N GLY A 72 -1.04 -12.11 5.38
CA GLY A 72 -0.93 -12.60 4.01
C GLY A 72 -1.61 -13.95 3.84
N LEU A 73 -1.26 -14.60 2.74
CA LEU A 73 -1.79 -15.93 2.43
C LEU A 73 -1.49 -16.90 3.56
N ASN A 74 -2.47 -17.72 3.90
CA ASN A 74 -2.36 -18.72 4.97
C ASN A 74 -2.12 -18.10 6.35
N GLY A 75 -2.53 -16.86 6.56
CA GLY A 75 -2.42 -16.20 7.85
C GLY A 75 -1.01 -15.77 8.22
N ILE A 76 -0.08 -15.78 7.27
CA ILE A 76 1.30 -15.40 7.54
C ILE A 76 1.41 -13.88 7.70
N PRO A 77 1.98 -13.40 8.81
CA PRO A 77 2.14 -11.95 9.00
C PRO A 77 3.02 -11.34 7.92
N CYS A 78 2.64 -10.17 7.46
CA CYS A 78 3.42 -9.45 6.46
C CYS A 78 3.14 -7.96 6.60
N THR A 79 3.86 -7.15 5.81
CA THR A 79 3.68 -5.70 5.82
C THR A 79 2.96 -5.29 4.55
N TYR A 80 2.01 -4.37 4.70
CA TYR A 80 1.30 -3.77 3.58
C TYR A 80 1.65 -2.29 3.47
N THR A 81 1.68 -1.80 2.24
CA THR A 81 1.87 -0.38 1.95
C THR A 81 0.58 0.17 1.36
N TYR A 82 0.18 1.36 1.80
CA TYR A 82 -1.00 2.00 1.25
C TYR A 82 -0.62 2.72 -0.04
N VAL A 83 -1.23 2.32 -1.14
CA VAL A 83 -0.85 2.79 -2.47
C VAL A 83 -2.07 3.17 -3.30
N CYS A 84 -1.82 3.98 -4.32
CA CYS A 84 -2.83 4.34 -5.31
C CYS A 84 -2.48 3.71 -6.64
N PHE A 85 -3.41 2.98 -7.20
CA PHE A 85 -3.26 2.38 -8.52
C PHE A 85 -4.51 2.69 -9.34
N ASN A 86 -4.32 3.30 -10.50
CA ASN A 86 -5.43 3.69 -11.38
C ASN A 86 -6.51 4.49 -10.65
N GLY A 87 -6.07 5.40 -9.76
CA GLY A 87 -7.00 6.27 -9.04
C GLY A 87 -7.67 5.63 -7.83
N THR A 88 -7.35 4.39 -7.50
CA THR A 88 -7.94 3.70 -6.37
C THR A 88 -6.88 3.48 -5.29
N TRP A 89 -7.18 3.89 -4.07
CA TRP A 89 -6.29 3.69 -2.94
C TRP A 89 -6.63 2.39 -2.24
N GLY A 90 -5.59 1.66 -1.85
CA GLY A 90 -5.76 0.42 -1.12
C GLY A 90 -4.43 -0.10 -0.60
N TRP A 91 -4.49 -1.25 0.03
CA TRP A 91 -3.33 -1.89 0.65
C TRP A 91 -2.75 -2.94 -0.28
N ALA A 92 -1.43 -2.94 -0.40
CA ALA A 92 -0.71 -3.92 -1.23
C ALA A 92 0.46 -4.48 -0.43
N ASN A 93 0.71 -5.77 -0.58
CA ASN A 93 1.79 -6.45 0.14
C ASN A 93 3.14 -5.86 -0.27
N SER A 94 3.85 -5.31 0.70
CA SER A 94 5.10 -4.59 0.46
C SER A 94 6.20 -5.47 -0.13
N ALA A 95 6.15 -6.77 0.12
CA ALA A 95 7.18 -7.69 -0.34
C ALA A 95 7.26 -7.79 -1.87
N PHE A 96 6.20 -7.41 -2.56
CA PHE A 96 6.13 -7.52 -4.03
C PHE A 96 6.30 -6.18 -4.74
N MET A 97 6.73 -5.16 -4.02
CA MET A 97 6.93 -3.83 -4.60
C MET A 97 8.32 -3.29 -4.26
N ARG A 98 8.85 -2.42 -5.12
CA ARG A 98 10.13 -1.76 -4.88
C ARG A 98 10.18 -0.38 -5.49
#